data_9c204cbd086319cb9471f82caa79a522
#
_entry.id   9c204cbd086319cb9471f82caa79a522
#
_cell.length_a   1.000
_cell.length_b   1.000
_cell.length_c   1.000
_cell.angle_alpha   90.00
_cell.angle_beta   90.00
_cell.angle_gamma   90.00
#
_symmetry.space_group_name_H-M   'P 1'
#
loop_
_entity.id
_entity.type
_entity.pdbx_description
1 polymer ?
#
loop_
_entity_poly.entity_id
_entity_poly.type
_entity_poly.pdbx_seq_one_letter_code
_entity_poly.pdbx_strand_id
1 'polypeptide(L)'
;MGQRMVRILMAKFGRGYEAALMRLAAAFSEAGFEVIYTESEDPKAIVNAAIQEAVDHIGITTLPEARLEQFASVLELLKAHDAQDIGVTAGGFLDEALVPELKKMGVVEFFPKGTSHQELIQWARNHIHPIE
;
A
#
# COMPACT_ATOMS: atom_id res chain seq x y z
N MET A 1 -5.44 -23.42 -15.39
CA MET A 1 -5.57 -23.14 -13.99
C MET A 1 -5.42 -21.67 -13.73
N GLY A 2 -6.24 -21.11 -12.89
CA GLY A 2 -6.17 -19.71 -12.52
C GLY A 2 -5.03 -19.44 -11.56
N GLN A 3 -4.61 -18.20 -11.54
CA GLN A 3 -3.68 -17.74 -10.55
C GLN A 3 -4.40 -17.60 -9.20
N ARG A 4 -3.66 -17.69 -8.12
CA ARG A 4 -4.21 -17.37 -6.81
C ARG A 4 -4.61 -15.89 -6.75
N MET A 5 -5.42 -15.53 -5.79
CA MET A 5 -5.81 -14.13 -5.59
C MET A 5 -4.58 -13.30 -5.23
N VAL A 6 -4.54 -12.08 -5.74
CA VAL A 6 -3.53 -11.10 -5.33
C VAL A 6 -3.82 -10.70 -3.89
N ARG A 7 -2.79 -10.71 -3.06
CA ARG A 7 -2.89 -10.38 -1.64
C ARG A 7 -2.27 -9.03 -1.38
N ILE A 8 -3.04 -8.13 -0.80
CA ILE A 8 -2.61 -6.75 -0.53
C ILE A 8 -2.68 -6.47 0.96
N LEU A 9 -1.57 -5.98 1.52
CA LEU A 9 -1.57 -5.45 2.87
C LEU A 9 -1.92 -3.97 2.79
N MET A 10 -2.97 -3.56 3.50
CA MET A 10 -3.33 -2.16 3.59
C MET A 10 -2.90 -1.61 4.94
N ALA A 11 -2.15 -0.52 4.89
CA ALA A 11 -1.60 0.16 6.05
C ALA A 11 -1.88 1.65 5.94
N LYS A 12 -1.54 2.39 6.98
CA LYS A 12 -1.70 3.84 6.97
C LYS A 12 -0.55 4.51 7.72
N PHE A 13 -0.25 5.73 7.32
CA PHE A 13 0.60 6.63 8.10
C PHE A 13 -0.26 7.81 8.51
N GLY A 14 -0.47 7.96 9.82
CA GLY A 14 -1.33 8.97 10.39
C GLY A 14 -2.51 8.35 11.13
N ARG A 15 -3.41 9.19 11.59
CA ARG A 15 -4.52 8.76 12.44
C ARG A 15 -5.87 9.17 11.87
N GLY A 16 -6.90 8.41 12.25
CA GLY A 16 -8.26 8.69 11.85
C GLY A 16 -8.64 8.00 10.56
N TYR A 17 -9.81 8.37 10.06
CA TYR A 17 -10.34 7.89 8.77
C TYR A 17 -10.54 6.37 8.70
N GLU A 18 -10.70 5.70 9.85
CA GLU A 18 -10.85 4.23 9.88
C GLU A 18 -12.03 3.75 9.05
N ALA A 19 -13.16 4.45 9.10
CA ALA A 19 -14.34 4.06 8.32
C ALA A 19 -14.07 4.12 6.82
N ALA A 20 -13.34 5.14 6.36
CA ALA A 20 -12.99 5.27 4.94
C ALA A 20 -12.04 4.16 4.52
N LEU A 21 -11.09 3.81 5.38
CA LEU A 21 -10.14 2.73 5.11
C LEU A 21 -10.83 1.38 5.06
N MET A 22 -11.81 1.15 5.93
CA MET A 22 -12.58 -0.09 5.90
C MET A 22 -13.41 -0.19 4.62
N ARG A 23 -13.96 0.92 4.14
CA ARG A 23 -14.70 0.91 2.87
C ARG A 23 -13.77 0.61 1.70
N LEU A 24 -12.56 1.13 1.73
CA LEU A 24 -11.56 0.84 0.69
C LEU A 24 -11.19 -0.64 0.70
N ALA A 25 -10.94 -1.18 1.88
CA ALA A 25 -10.61 -2.60 2.03
C ALA A 25 -11.75 -3.48 1.53
N ALA A 26 -12.99 -3.13 1.88
CA ALA A 26 -14.16 -3.89 1.44
C ALA A 26 -14.31 -3.85 -0.08
N ALA A 27 -14.08 -2.68 -0.69
CA ALA A 27 -14.18 -2.54 -2.14
C ALA A 27 -13.15 -3.44 -2.86
N PHE A 28 -11.93 -3.49 -2.36
CA PHE A 28 -10.90 -4.36 -2.93
C PHE A 28 -11.23 -5.83 -2.73
N SER A 29 -11.73 -6.18 -1.54
CA SER A 29 -12.13 -7.55 -1.26
C SER A 29 -13.24 -8.00 -2.20
N GLU A 30 -14.25 -7.15 -2.42
CA GLU A 30 -15.35 -7.46 -3.35
C GLU A 30 -14.86 -7.57 -4.79
N ALA A 31 -13.77 -6.87 -5.13
CA ALA A 31 -13.21 -6.93 -6.47
C ALA A 31 -12.32 -8.14 -6.71
N GLY A 32 -12.15 -9.02 -5.71
CA GLY A 32 -11.42 -10.26 -5.86
C GLY A 32 -10.00 -10.24 -5.31
N PHE A 33 -9.61 -9.20 -4.58
CA PHE A 33 -8.32 -9.17 -3.91
C PHE A 33 -8.45 -9.74 -2.50
N GLU A 34 -7.40 -10.37 -2.03
CA GLU A 34 -7.33 -10.77 -0.62
C GLU A 34 -6.68 -9.61 0.13
N VAL A 35 -7.42 -9.03 1.06
CA VAL A 35 -6.97 -7.83 1.77
C VAL A 35 -6.65 -8.16 3.22
N ILE A 36 -5.47 -7.73 3.65
CA ILE A 36 -5.05 -7.80 5.03
C ILE A 36 -4.86 -6.37 5.50
N TYR A 37 -5.46 -6.03 6.62
CA TYR A 37 -5.39 -4.69 7.15
C TYR A 37 -4.56 -4.67 8.44
N THR A 38 -3.64 -3.71 8.55
CA THR A 38 -2.90 -3.50 9.78
C THR A 38 -3.14 -2.09 10.30
N GLU A 39 -3.31 -1.98 11.62
CA GLU A 39 -3.50 -0.69 12.26
C GLU A 39 -2.16 -0.03 12.64
N SER A 40 -1.08 -0.78 12.57
CA SER A 40 0.23 -0.23 12.95
C SER A 40 0.73 0.78 11.92
N GLU A 41 1.29 1.88 12.41
CA GLU A 41 1.95 2.88 11.58
C GLU A 41 3.47 2.68 11.57
N ASP A 42 3.97 1.72 12.31
CA ASP A 42 5.39 1.46 12.42
C ASP A 42 5.88 0.74 11.15
N PRO A 43 6.80 1.32 10.39
CA PRO A 43 7.33 0.67 9.18
C PRO A 43 7.82 -0.75 9.42
N LYS A 44 8.44 -1.00 10.57
CA LYS A 44 8.94 -2.33 10.91
C LYS A 44 7.80 -3.35 11.04
N ALA A 45 6.72 -2.96 11.75
CA ALA A 45 5.56 -3.82 11.90
C ALA A 45 4.86 -4.06 10.57
N ILE A 46 4.78 -3.04 9.74
CA ILE A 46 4.17 -3.14 8.40
C ILE A 46 4.94 -4.14 7.55
N VAL A 47 6.26 -4.03 7.49
CA VAL A 47 7.09 -4.93 6.69
C VAL A 47 7.04 -6.35 7.23
N ASN A 48 7.10 -6.51 8.55
CA ASN A 48 6.99 -7.84 9.16
C ASN A 48 5.66 -8.51 8.82
N ALA A 49 4.56 -7.76 8.89
CA ALA A 49 3.25 -8.29 8.51
C ALA A 49 3.22 -8.68 7.03
N ALA A 50 3.78 -7.84 6.17
CA ALA A 50 3.82 -8.11 4.73
C ALA A 50 4.54 -9.41 4.42
N ILE A 51 5.67 -9.65 5.09
CA ILE A 51 6.47 -10.85 4.88
C ILE A 51 5.76 -12.07 5.47
N GLN A 52 5.24 -11.97 6.68
CA GLN A 52 4.53 -13.07 7.33
C GLN A 52 3.30 -13.51 6.55
N GLU A 53 2.57 -12.56 6.00
CA GLU A 53 1.36 -12.85 5.24
C GLU A 53 1.63 -13.15 3.78
N ALA A 54 2.89 -13.06 3.36
CA ALA A 54 3.30 -13.31 1.98
C ALA A 54 2.48 -12.47 0.99
N VAL A 55 2.38 -11.17 1.26
CA VAL A 55 1.59 -10.29 0.39
C VAL A 55 2.32 -10.00 -0.91
N ASP A 56 1.55 -9.62 -1.91
CA ASP A 56 2.09 -9.24 -3.22
C ASP A 56 2.32 -7.74 -3.30
N HIS A 57 1.66 -6.97 -2.42
CA HIS A 57 1.70 -5.52 -2.51
C HIS A 57 1.33 -4.90 -1.17
N ILE A 58 1.89 -3.72 -0.91
CA ILE A 58 1.54 -2.91 0.26
C ILE A 58 0.94 -1.60 -0.24
N GLY A 59 -0.32 -1.35 0.11
CA GLY A 59 -0.97 -0.08 -0.17
C GLY A 59 -1.03 0.75 1.10
N ILE A 60 -0.42 1.92 1.09
CA ILE A 60 -0.33 2.77 2.28
C ILE A 60 -1.14 4.04 2.06
N THR A 61 -2.10 4.27 2.96
CA THR A 61 -2.88 5.51 2.97
C THR A 61 -2.10 6.57 3.74
N THR A 62 -1.87 7.71 3.10
CA THR A 62 -1.25 8.85 3.76
C THR A 62 -2.35 9.73 4.34
N LEU A 63 -2.25 9.98 5.63
CA LEU A 63 -3.11 10.92 6.34
C LEU A 63 -2.28 12.18 6.60
N PRO A 64 -2.87 13.26 7.11
CA PRO A 64 -2.13 14.53 7.21
C PRO A 64 -0.79 14.46 7.92
N GLU A 65 -0.62 13.51 8.84
CA GLU A 65 0.64 13.38 9.60
C GLU A 65 1.71 12.57 8.88
N ALA A 66 1.42 12.01 7.71
CA ALA A 66 2.37 11.15 7.00
C ALA A 66 3.64 11.90 6.59
N ARG A 67 4.77 11.22 6.64
CA ARG A 67 6.07 11.79 6.29
C ARG A 67 6.81 10.86 5.33
N LEU A 68 7.63 11.46 4.48
CA LEU A 68 8.39 10.69 3.48
C LEU A 68 9.34 9.68 4.14
N GLU A 69 9.89 10.00 5.31
CA GLU A 69 10.82 9.11 6.01
C GLU A 69 10.17 7.78 6.35
N GLN A 70 8.86 7.77 6.57
CA GLN A 70 8.14 6.52 6.86
C GLN A 70 8.17 5.59 5.65
N PHE A 71 8.00 6.13 4.44
CA PHE A 71 8.10 5.35 3.21
C PHE A 71 9.52 4.88 2.96
N ALA A 72 10.50 5.74 3.19
CA ALA A 72 11.90 5.36 3.05
C ALA A 72 12.23 4.17 3.95
N SER A 73 11.73 4.19 5.20
CA SER A 73 11.95 3.09 6.14
C SER A 73 11.33 1.78 5.65
N VAL A 74 10.10 1.85 5.13
CA VAL A 74 9.44 0.64 4.59
C VAL A 74 10.26 0.05 3.45
N LEU A 75 10.69 0.90 2.50
CA LEU A 75 11.44 0.44 1.34
C LEU A 75 12.80 -0.14 1.73
N GLU A 76 13.49 0.50 2.66
CA GLU A 76 14.78 0.00 3.16
C GLU A 76 14.63 -1.34 3.87
N LEU A 77 13.58 -1.49 4.68
CA LEU A 77 13.33 -2.74 5.39
C LEU A 77 12.98 -3.87 4.43
N LEU A 78 12.18 -3.59 3.39
CA LEU A 78 11.88 -4.59 2.38
C LEU A 78 13.16 -5.07 1.70
N LYS A 79 14.04 -4.14 1.35
CA LYS A 79 15.31 -4.47 0.73
C LYS A 79 16.19 -5.29 1.67
N ALA A 80 16.22 -4.92 2.96
CA ALA A 80 17.03 -5.62 3.95
C ALA A 80 16.58 -7.07 4.15
N HIS A 81 15.29 -7.33 3.92
CA HIS A 81 14.73 -8.69 4.02
C HIS A 81 14.66 -9.41 2.67
N ASP A 82 15.28 -8.84 1.65
CA ASP A 82 15.27 -9.40 0.30
C ASP A 82 13.83 -9.57 -0.22
N ALA A 83 12.97 -8.62 0.12
CA ALA A 83 11.55 -8.63 -0.21
C ALA A 83 11.15 -7.44 -1.09
N GLN A 84 12.07 -6.89 -1.87
CA GLN A 84 11.78 -5.73 -2.72
C GLN A 84 10.88 -6.04 -3.91
N ASP A 85 10.52 -7.30 -4.11
CA ASP A 85 9.52 -7.69 -5.10
C ASP A 85 8.12 -7.25 -4.67
N ILE A 86 7.93 -7.00 -3.36
CA ILE A 86 6.68 -6.46 -2.87
C ILE A 86 6.63 -4.98 -3.22
N GLY A 87 5.68 -4.60 -4.08
CA GLY A 87 5.54 -3.20 -4.46
C GLY A 87 4.84 -2.38 -3.39
N VAL A 88 5.08 -1.07 -3.41
CA VAL A 88 4.47 -0.14 -2.44
C VAL A 88 3.81 0.99 -3.21
N THR A 89 2.54 1.24 -2.91
CA THR A 89 1.82 2.42 -3.41
C THR A 89 1.38 3.27 -2.24
N ALA A 90 1.09 4.53 -2.53
CA ALA A 90 0.62 5.48 -1.54
C ALA A 90 -0.62 6.19 -2.09
N GLY A 91 -1.49 6.64 -1.20
CA GLY A 91 -2.65 7.41 -1.62
C GLY A 91 -3.21 8.22 -0.47
N GLY A 92 -3.77 9.38 -0.78
CA GLY A 92 -4.42 10.22 0.19
C GLY A 92 -3.86 11.65 0.24
N PHE A 93 -3.50 12.08 1.43
CA PHE A 93 -2.98 13.44 1.67
C PHE A 93 -1.48 13.48 1.48
N LEU A 94 -1.02 14.28 0.55
CA LEU A 94 0.40 14.53 0.37
C LEU A 94 0.55 15.79 -0.45
N ASP A 95 1.52 16.62 -0.10
CA ASP A 95 1.86 17.80 -0.90
C ASP A 95 2.34 17.32 -2.27
N GLU A 96 1.73 17.84 -3.32
CA GLU A 96 2.09 17.46 -4.70
C GLU A 96 3.58 17.63 -4.99
N ALA A 97 4.22 18.60 -4.35
CA ALA A 97 5.65 18.83 -4.54
C ALA A 97 6.49 17.64 -4.07
N LEU A 98 5.96 16.81 -3.18
CA LEU A 98 6.68 15.66 -2.63
C LEU A 98 6.48 14.38 -3.45
N VAL A 99 5.51 14.36 -4.37
CA VAL A 99 5.22 13.15 -5.15
C VAL A 99 6.42 12.68 -5.98
N PRO A 100 7.15 13.57 -6.69
CA PRO A 100 8.34 13.11 -7.42
C PRO A 100 9.38 12.47 -6.52
N GLU A 101 9.56 13.02 -5.31
CA GLU A 101 10.52 12.48 -4.35
C GLU A 101 10.08 11.08 -3.87
N LEU A 102 8.77 10.93 -3.62
CA LEU A 102 8.20 9.66 -3.21
C LEU A 102 8.44 8.58 -4.27
N LYS A 103 8.20 8.90 -5.53
CA LYS A 103 8.42 7.96 -6.64
C LYS A 103 9.90 7.65 -6.82
N LYS A 104 10.75 8.64 -6.63
CA LYS A 104 12.19 8.48 -6.79
C LYS A 104 12.75 7.50 -5.78
N MET A 105 12.20 7.44 -4.58
CA MET A 105 12.67 6.50 -3.57
C MET A 105 12.17 5.08 -3.79
N GLY A 106 11.21 4.86 -4.70
CA GLY A 106 10.76 3.53 -5.05
C GLY A 106 9.28 3.23 -4.88
N VAL A 107 8.49 4.21 -4.43
CA VAL A 107 7.03 4.03 -4.38
C VAL A 107 6.52 4.01 -5.82
N VAL A 108 5.76 2.99 -6.16
CA VAL A 108 5.37 2.72 -7.54
C VAL A 108 4.40 3.75 -8.09
N GLU A 109 3.44 4.18 -7.27
CA GLU A 109 2.45 5.16 -7.69
C GLU A 109 1.87 5.86 -6.47
N PHE A 110 1.40 7.09 -6.67
CA PHE A 110 0.67 7.85 -5.67
C PHE A 110 -0.69 8.24 -6.23
N PHE A 111 -1.74 8.02 -5.44
CA PHE A 111 -3.11 8.35 -5.82
C PHE A 111 -3.62 9.48 -4.93
N PRO A 112 -3.89 10.66 -5.49
CA PRO A 112 -4.35 11.80 -4.70
C PRO A 112 -5.67 11.52 -3.99
N LYS A 113 -5.91 12.20 -2.89
CA LYS A 113 -7.18 12.16 -2.19
C LYS A 113 -8.30 12.44 -3.19
N GLY A 114 -9.35 11.64 -3.15
CA GLY A 114 -10.46 11.77 -4.06
C GLY A 114 -10.42 10.82 -5.25
N THR A 115 -9.33 10.07 -5.41
CA THR A 115 -9.28 9.01 -6.42
C THR A 115 -10.35 7.98 -6.08
N SER A 116 -11.17 7.62 -7.06
CA SER A 116 -12.27 6.68 -6.81
C SER A 116 -11.75 5.27 -6.54
N HIS A 117 -12.53 4.47 -5.80
CA HIS A 117 -12.21 3.07 -5.57
C HIS A 117 -12.09 2.32 -6.89
N GLN A 118 -12.93 2.66 -7.86
CA GLN A 118 -12.92 2.02 -9.16
C GLN A 118 -11.60 2.26 -9.89
N GLU A 119 -11.08 3.47 -9.84
CA GLU A 119 -9.78 3.79 -10.43
C GLU A 119 -8.65 3.05 -9.75
N LEU A 120 -8.68 2.99 -8.43
CA LEU A 120 -7.67 2.26 -7.65
C LEU A 120 -7.69 0.77 -7.98
N ILE A 121 -8.87 0.19 -8.03
CA ILE A 121 -9.05 -1.24 -8.35
C ILE A 121 -8.57 -1.54 -9.76
N GLN A 122 -8.93 -0.67 -10.71
CA GLN A 122 -8.51 -0.85 -12.10
C GLN A 122 -7.00 -0.81 -12.24
N TRP A 123 -6.37 0.15 -11.56
CA TRP A 123 -4.90 0.23 -11.55
C TRP A 123 -4.29 -1.04 -10.98
N ALA A 124 -4.84 -1.51 -9.85
CA ALA A 124 -4.34 -2.71 -9.19
C ALA A 124 -4.44 -3.93 -10.10
N ARG A 125 -5.55 -4.09 -10.80
CA ARG A 125 -5.74 -5.20 -11.74
C ARG A 125 -4.71 -5.20 -12.86
N ASN A 126 -4.31 -4.00 -13.29
CA ASN A 126 -3.37 -3.86 -14.39
C ASN A 126 -1.91 -3.94 -13.96
N HIS A 127 -1.60 -3.71 -12.71
CA HIS A 127 -0.21 -3.52 -12.26
C HIS A 127 0.25 -4.44 -11.15
N ILE A 128 -0.65 -5.04 -10.39
CA ILE A 128 -0.27 -5.90 -9.28
C ILE A 128 -0.51 -7.35 -9.66
N HIS A 129 0.54 -8.16 -9.56
CA HIS A 129 0.47 -9.57 -9.90
C HIS A 129 1.00 -10.41 -8.74
N PRO A 130 0.54 -11.67 -8.61
CA PRO A 130 1.08 -12.54 -7.58
C PRO A 130 2.58 -12.76 -7.73
N ILE A 131 3.28 -12.69 -6.64
CA ILE A 131 4.73 -12.97 -6.58
C ILE A 131 4.87 -14.48 -6.42
N GLU A 132 5.68 -15.09 -7.28
CA GLU A 132 5.85 -16.54 -7.25
C GLU A 132 7.14 -16.97 -6.63
#